data_25b612147b543db85dc2ee81a577774d
#
_entry.id   25b612147b543db85dc2ee81a577774d
#
_cell.length_a   1.000
_cell.length_b   1.000
_cell.length_c   1.000
_cell.angle_alpha   90.00
_cell.angle_beta   90.00
_cell.angle_gamma   90.00
#
_symmetry.space_group_name_H-M   'P 1'
#
loop_
_entity.id
_entity.type
_entity.pdbx_description
1 polymer ?
#
loop_
_entity_poly.entity_id
_entity_poly.type
_entity_poly.pdbx_seq_one_letter_code
_entity_poly.pdbx_strand_id
1 'polypeptide(L)' 'MDKRLEIVERLKELEAYLCTGKKTKRECCNALGYAYERAFSRDLEDLETLGSGVVRVVDPGKKSQYYCPRARAFFRHT' A
#
# COMPACT_ATOMS: atom_id res chain seq x y z
N MET A 1 -9.73 18.97 -10.89
CA MET A 1 -8.91 18.48 -9.77
C MET A 1 -7.52 18.12 -10.24
N ASP A 2 -6.52 18.47 -9.47
CA ASP A 2 -5.13 18.15 -9.82
C ASP A 2 -4.90 16.64 -9.67
N LYS A 3 -4.44 15.99 -10.72
CA LYS A 3 -4.15 14.54 -10.70
C LYS A 3 -3.10 14.18 -9.64
N ARG A 4 -2.22 15.11 -9.30
CA ARG A 4 -1.20 14.90 -8.26
C ARG A 4 -1.83 14.68 -6.90
N LEU A 5 -2.89 15.43 -6.57
CA LEU A 5 -3.59 15.28 -5.30
C LEU A 5 -4.28 13.93 -5.22
N GLU A 6 -4.88 13.47 -6.32
CA GLU A 6 -5.52 12.16 -6.36
C GLU A 6 -4.52 11.03 -6.13
N ILE A 7 -3.32 11.13 -6.72
CA ILE A 7 -2.27 10.15 -6.54
C ILE A 7 -1.81 10.13 -5.09
N VAL A 8 -1.56 11.30 -4.50
CA VAL A 8 -1.11 11.41 -3.11
C VAL A 8 -2.16 10.83 -2.15
N GLU A 9 -3.43 11.18 -2.35
CA GLU A 9 -4.53 10.66 -1.53
C GLU A 9 -4.61 9.14 -1.63
N ARG A 10 -4.45 8.59 -2.81
CA ARG A 10 -4.49 7.14 -3.03
C ARG A 10 -3.33 6.45 -2.33
N LEU A 11 -2.12 7.00 -2.43
CA LEU A 11 -0.94 6.46 -1.75
C LEU A 11 -1.10 6.52 -0.24
N LYS A 12 -1.65 7.61 0.26
CA LYS A 12 -1.91 7.77 1.69
C LYS A 12 -2.90 6.72 2.20
N GLU A 13 -3.98 6.49 1.46
CA GLU A 13 -4.97 5.48 1.82
C GLU A 13 -4.38 4.07 1.80
N LEU A 14 -3.56 3.77 0.79
CA LEU A 14 -2.88 2.48 0.70
C LEU A 14 -1.99 2.25 1.90
N GLU A 15 -1.16 3.24 2.25
CA GLU A 15 -0.27 3.12 3.40
C GLU A 15 -1.07 2.96 4.70
N ALA A 16 -2.13 3.74 4.88
CA ALA A 16 -2.99 3.64 6.06
C ALA A 16 -3.58 2.23 6.21
N TYR A 17 -4.04 1.66 5.11
CA TYR A 17 -4.61 0.32 5.11
C TYR A 17 -3.55 -0.73 5.50
N LEU A 18 -2.33 -0.59 4.96
CA LEU A 18 -1.22 -1.50 5.28
C LEU A 18 -0.75 -1.36 6.73
N CYS A 19 -1.00 -0.22 7.36
CA CYS A 19 -0.68 -0.01 8.77
C CYS A 19 -1.63 -0.75 9.70
N THR A 20 -2.77 -1.22 9.21
CA THR A 20 -3.74 -1.96 10.04
C THR A 20 -3.38 -3.44 10.21
N GLY A 21 -2.41 -3.94 9.46
CA GLY A 21 -1.97 -5.33 9.55
C GLY A 21 -1.53 -5.87 8.20
N LYS A 22 -1.16 -7.14 8.17
CA LYS A 22 -0.72 -7.82 6.95
C LYS A 22 -1.91 -7.99 6.00
N LYS A 23 -1.72 -7.62 4.74
CA LYS A 23 -2.76 -7.68 3.71
C LYS A 23 -2.21 -8.34 2.44
N THR A 24 -3.04 -9.16 1.81
CA THR A 24 -2.71 -9.70 0.50
C THR A 24 -2.98 -8.65 -0.57
N LYS A 25 -2.40 -8.84 -1.75
CA LYS A 25 -2.66 -7.97 -2.90
C LYS A 25 -4.15 -7.89 -3.20
N ARG A 26 -4.84 -9.03 -3.16
CA ARG A 26 -6.27 -9.09 -3.43
C ARG A 26 -7.09 -8.30 -2.41
N GLU A 27 -6.73 -8.42 -1.13
CA GLU A 27 -7.39 -7.65 -0.07
C GLU A 27 -7.24 -6.15 -0.29
N CYS A 28 -6.04 -5.71 -0.66
CA CYS A 28 -5.79 -4.29 -0.95
C CYS A 28 -6.61 -3.81 -2.15
N CYS A 29 -6.66 -4.61 -3.23
CA CYS A 29 -7.42 -4.24 -4.40
C CYS A 29 -8.92 -4.12 -4.10
N ASN A 30 -9.46 -5.06 -3.33
CA ASN A 30 -10.86 -5.06 -2.97
C ASN A 30 -11.22 -3.90 -2.03
N ALA A 31 -10.39 -3.67 -1.03
CA ALA A 31 -10.66 -2.63 -0.02
C ALA A 31 -10.52 -1.22 -0.58
N LEU A 32 -9.56 -1.02 -1.48
CA LEU A 32 -9.21 0.32 -1.98
C LEU A 32 -9.72 0.60 -3.40
N GLY A 33 -10.42 -0.37 -3.99
CA GLY A 33 -11.05 -0.17 -5.28
C GLY A 33 -10.09 -0.18 -6.47
N TYR A 34 -8.96 -0.85 -6.37
CA TYR A 34 -8.07 -1.01 -7.52
C TYR A 34 -8.73 -1.90 -8.57
N ALA A 35 -8.76 -1.44 -9.81
CA ALA A 35 -9.31 -2.20 -10.93
C ALA A 35 -8.38 -3.33 -11.36
N TYR A 36 -7.06 -3.13 -11.19
CA TYR A 36 -6.05 -4.09 -11.62
C TYR A 36 -4.96 -4.24 -10.55
N GLU A 37 -4.42 -5.45 -10.44
CA GLU A 37 -3.28 -5.70 -9.55
C GLU A 37 -2.05 -4.87 -9.94
N ARG A 38 -1.90 -4.57 -11.23
CA ARG A 38 -0.82 -3.72 -11.72
C ARG A 38 -0.88 -2.32 -11.11
N ALA A 39 -2.08 -1.76 -10.95
CA ALA A 39 -2.25 -0.44 -10.34
C ALA A 39 -1.82 -0.46 -8.88
N PHE A 40 -2.17 -1.51 -8.15
CA PHE A 40 -1.73 -1.72 -6.78
C PHE A 40 -0.20 -1.80 -6.70
N SER A 41 0.41 -2.64 -7.55
CA SER A 41 1.86 -2.83 -7.56
C SER A 41 2.60 -1.53 -7.85
N ARG A 42 2.07 -0.72 -8.77
CA ARG A 42 2.65 0.58 -9.11
C ARG A 42 2.58 1.54 -7.91
N ASP A 43 1.43 1.60 -7.25
CA ASP A 43 1.28 2.46 -6.07
C ASP A 43 2.19 2.00 -4.94
N LEU A 44 2.37 0.69 -4.77
CA LEU A 44 3.28 0.15 -3.78
C LEU A 44 4.72 0.56 -4.05
N GLU A 45 5.16 0.50 -5.30
CA GLU A 45 6.49 0.97 -5.70
C GLU A 45 6.64 2.46 -5.43
N ASP A 46 5.61 3.25 -5.73
CA ASP A 46 5.64 4.69 -5.50
C ASP A 46 5.79 5.00 -4.00
N LEU A 47 5.09 4.25 -3.15
CA LEU A 47 5.24 4.38 -1.70
C LEU A 47 6.67 4.08 -1.26
N GLU A 48 7.24 3.00 -1.76
CA GLU A 48 8.61 2.62 -1.43
C GLU A 48 9.60 3.70 -1.88
N THR A 49 9.39 4.27 -3.05
CA THR A 49 10.22 5.35 -3.58
C THR A 49 10.16 6.60 -2.71
N LEU A 50 9.00 6.88 -2.12
CA LEU A 50 8.84 8.01 -1.21
C LEU A 50 9.53 7.79 0.14
N GLY A 51 9.89 6.55 0.45
CA GLY A 51 10.53 6.21 1.71
C GLY A 51 9.62 5.51 2.71
N SER A 52 8.44 5.07 2.26
CA SER A 52 7.55 4.27 3.11
C SER A 52 8.20 2.94 3.47
N GLY A 53 8.07 2.54 4.72
CA GLY A 53 8.66 1.29 5.22
C GLY A 53 7.80 0.07 4.98
N VAL A 54 7.18 -0.04 3.80
CA VAL A 54 6.37 -1.20 3.45
C VAL A 54 7.22 -2.47 3.44
N VAL A 55 6.71 -3.51 4.09
CA VAL A 55 7.38 -4.82 4.20
C VAL A 55 6.57 -5.85 3.42
N ARG A 56 7.28 -6.66 2.63
CA ARG A 56 6.69 -7.79 1.93
C ARG A 56 7.03 -9.07 2.69
N VAL A 57 6.01 -9.84 3.03
CA VAL A 57 6.17 -11.14 3.67
C VAL A 57 5.88 -12.22 2.63
N VAL A 58 6.89 -13.04 2.33
CA VAL A 58 6.77 -14.12 1.34
C VAL A 58 7.05 -15.45 2.03
N ASP A 59 6.02 -16.27 2.19
CA ASP A 59 6.14 -17.62 2.74
C ASP A 59 5.97 -18.65 1.63
N PRO A 60 6.78 -19.71 1.59
CA PRO A 60 6.62 -20.77 0.59
C PRO A 60 5.20 -21.34 0.60
N GLY A 61 4.60 -21.43 -0.58
CA GLY A 61 3.25 -22.00 -0.74
C GLY A 61 2.12 -21.08 -0.31
N LYS A 62 2.40 -19.88 0.12
CA LYS A 62 1.39 -18.89 0.51
C LYS A 62 1.48 -17.63 -0.35
N LYS A 63 0.37 -16.90 -0.44
CA LYS A 63 0.36 -15.62 -1.13
C LYS A 63 1.16 -14.59 -0.36
N SER A 64 1.87 -13.73 -1.08
CA SER A 64 2.62 -12.63 -0.47
C SER A 64 1.67 -11.70 0.28
N GLN A 65 2.13 -11.23 1.44
CA GLN A 65 1.40 -10.25 2.24
C GLN A 65 2.25 -9.00 2.39
N TYR A 66 1.58 -7.88 2.60
CA TYR A 66 2.23 -6.57 2.72
C TYR A 66 1.73 -5.89 3.98
N TYR A 67 2.62 -5.15 4.65
CA TYR A 67 2.22 -4.33 5.77
C TYR A 67 3.21 -3.16 5.91
N CYS A 68 2.81 -2.14 6.65
CA CYS A 68 3.66 -0.99 6.92
C CYS A 68 3.66 -0.68 8.42
N PRO A 69 4.80 -0.84 9.11
CA PRO A 69 4.87 -0.43 10.51
C PRO A 69 4.61 1.07 10.61
N ARG A 70 3.76 1.49 11.55
CA ARG A 70 3.42 2.91 11.72
C ARG A 70 4.65 3.78 11.93
N ALA A 71 5.66 3.24 12.63
CA ALA A 71 6.90 3.96 12.88
C ALA A 71 7.70 4.25 11.60
N ARG A 72 7.42 3.52 10.53
CA ARG A 72 8.11 3.66 9.24
C ARG A 72 7.22 4.20 8.13
N ALA A 73 6.01 4.61 8.47
CA ALA A 73 5.08 5.18 7.50
C ALA A 73 5.59 6.54 7.01
N PHE A 74 5.46 6.77 5.71
CA PHE A 74 5.82 8.06 5.11
C PHE A 74 4.81 9.15 5.47
N PHE A 75 3.52 8.81 5.40
CA PHE A 75 2.45 9.73 5.75
C PHE A 75 2.12 9.60 7.23
N ARG A 76 1.57 10.66 7.80
CA ARG A 76 1.08 10.62 9.18
C ARG A 76 -0.37 10.17 9.17
N HIS A 77 -0.63 9.06 9.84
CA HIS A 77 -1.98 8.53 10.01
C HIS A 77 -2.40 8.67 11.46
N THR A 78 -3.26 9.61 11.71
CA THR A 78 -3.77 9.87 13.06
C THR A 78 -5.15 9.28 13.25
#